data_db0c1ac34daaafb80302675cb12a4318
#
_entry.id   db0c1ac34daaafb80302675cb12a4318
#
_cell.length_a   1.000
_cell.length_b   1.000
_cell.length_c   1.000
_cell.angle_alpha   90.00
_cell.angle_beta   90.00
_cell.angle_gamma   90.00
#
_symmetry.space_group_name_H-M   'P 1'
#
loop_
_entity.id
_entity.type
_entity.pdbx_description
1 polymer ?
#
loop_
_entity_poly.entity_id
_entity_poly.type
_entity_poly.pdbx_seq_one_letter_code
_entity_poly.pdbx_strand_id
1 'polypeptide(L)'
;MSDARCRKPIIFAVQGYCFTWGVETMLNADIRVAASDTRFGMLEVRRGFFPCGGATLRLPKEMGRANAMRYLLTGDEWTAEEAYRTGLVQYVTEPGKQLEKALELARRVATAAPLGVRNILKNSRTAELLGEKAARQDIFQDVAQVMKSEDMREGLLSFIERRNAVFKG
;
A
#
# COMPACT_ATOMS: atom_id res chain seq x y z
N MET A 1 -9.40 -2.44 19.53
CA MET A 1 -9.14 -3.06 18.21
C MET A 1 -7.78 -3.73 18.31
N SER A 2 -7.69 -5.02 18.05
CA SER A 2 -6.43 -5.75 18.15
C SER A 2 -5.45 -5.25 17.11
N ASP A 3 -4.22 -5.01 17.51
CA ASP A 3 -3.11 -4.50 16.69
C ASP A 3 -2.51 -5.58 15.73
N ALA A 4 -3.31 -6.58 15.39
CA ALA A 4 -2.91 -7.68 14.51
C ALA A 4 -2.90 -7.22 13.04
N ARG A 5 -1.94 -6.36 12.69
CA ARG A 5 -1.69 -5.99 11.31
C ARG A 5 -0.96 -7.09 10.57
N CYS A 6 -1.32 -7.28 9.30
CA CYS A 6 -0.59 -8.18 8.43
C CYS A 6 0.88 -7.73 8.33
N ARG A 7 1.82 -8.65 8.62
CA ARG A 7 3.27 -8.38 8.54
C ARG A 7 3.83 -8.55 7.13
N LYS A 8 3.01 -9.02 6.18
CA LYS A 8 3.37 -9.12 4.77
C LYS A 8 2.79 -7.94 4.00
N PRO A 9 3.43 -7.52 2.90
CA PRO A 9 2.84 -6.54 1.99
C PRO A 9 1.49 -7.00 1.46
N ILE A 10 0.55 -6.06 1.36
CA ILE A 10 -0.77 -6.28 0.79
C ILE A 10 -0.84 -5.55 -0.54
N ILE A 11 -1.16 -6.28 -1.61
CA ILE A 11 -1.40 -5.70 -2.92
C ILE A 11 -2.88 -5.89 -3.24
N PHE A 12 -3.57 -4.79 -3.50
CA PHE A 12 -5.00 -4.77 -3.78
C PHE A 12 -5.24 -4.65 -5.28
N ALA A 13 -6.02 -5.57 -5.85
CA ALA A 13 -6.46 -5.53 -7.23
C ALA A 13 -7.97 -5.30 -7.27
N VAL A 14 -8.42 -4.30 -8.05
CA VAL A 14 -9.84 -3.93 -8.10
C VAL A 14 -10.32 -3.72 -9.53
N GLN A 15 -11.58 -4.08 -9.77
CA GLN A 15 -12.29 -3.87 -11.02
C GLN A 15 -13.76 -3.56 -10.75
N GLY A 16 -14.41 -2.82 -11.65
CA GLY A 16 -15.82 -2.46 -11.55
C GLY A 16 -16.06 -1.44 -10.43
N TYR A 17 -17.01 -1.67 -9.54
CA TYR A 17 -17.36 -0.72 -8.48
C TYR A 17 -16.58 -0.95 -7.20
N CYS A 18 -15.85 0.06 -6.77
CA CYS A 18 -15.13 0.09 -5.49
C CYS A 18 -15.66 1.26 -4.67
N PHE A 19 -16.78 1.04 -3.98
CA PHE A 19 -17.47 2.07 -3.23
C PHE A 19 -17.34 1.86 -1.72
N THR A 20 -17.41 2.96 -0.96
CA THR A 20 -17.58 2.97 0.50
C THR A 20 -16.58 2.04 1.20
N TRP A 21 -17.05 0.94 1.77
CA TRP A 21 -16.24 -0.06 2.44
C TRP A 21 -15.16 -0.70 1.54
N GLY A 22 -15.40 -0.77 0.22
CA GLY A 22 -14.40 -1.21 -0.75
C GLY A 22 -13.19 -0.28 -0.81
N VAL A 23 -13.43 1.04 -0.86
CA VAL A 23 -12.35 2.06 -0.79
C VAL A 23 -11.64 1.99 0.57
N GLU A 24 -12.38 1.90 1.67
CA GLU A 24 -11.79 1.82 3.02
C GLU A 24 -10.94 0.57 3.22
N THR A 25 -11.35 -0.56 2.63
CA THR A 25 -10.55 -1.81 2.62
C THR A 25 -9.29 -1.63 1.77
N MET A 26 -9.42 -1.07 0.57
CA MET A 26 -8.31 -0.81 -0.34
C MET A 26 -7.24 0.10 0.29
N LEU A 27 -7.65 1.08 1.10
CA LEU A 27 -6.75 1.99 1.82
C LEU A 27 -5.86 1.32 2.88
N ASN A 28 -6.09 0.04 3.19
CA ASN A 28 -5.20 -0.75 4.06
C ASN A 28 -4.10 -1.49 3.28
N ALA A 29 -4.13 -1.44 1.94
CA ALA A 29 -3.12 -2.07 1.11
C ALA A 29 -1.92 -1.16 0.88
N ASP A 30 -0.76 -1.79 0.71
CA ASP A 30 0.51 -1.09 0.48
C ASP A 30 0.69 -0.72 -1.02
N ILE A 31 0.12 -1.49 -1.94
CA ILE A 31 0.13 -1.22 -3.39
C ILE A 31 -1.27 -1.49 -3.94
N ARG A 32 -1.73 -0.67 -4.89
CA ARG A 32 -3.09 -0.74 -5.44
C ARG A 32 -3.05 -0.74 -6.96
N VAL A 33 -3.77 -1.69 -7.55
CA VAL A 33 -3.91 -1.86 -9.01
C VAL A 33 -5.39 -1.81 -9.35
N ALA A 34 -5.78 -0.91 -10.23
CA ALA A 34 -7.16 -0.80 -10.71
C ALA A 34 -7.26 -1.20 -12.17
N ALA A 35 -8.37 -1.80 -12.56
CA ALA A 35 -8.76 -1.86 -13.96
C ALA A 35 -9.28 -0.49 -14.42
N SER A 36 -9.14 -0.17 -15.70
CA SER A 36 -9.52 1.14 -16.27
C SER A 36 -11.02 1.43 -16.19
N ASP A 37 -11.84 0.38 -16.09
CA ASP A 37 -13.29 0.48 -15.89
C ASP A 37 -13.70 0.66 -14.43
N THR A 38 -12.75 0.73 -13.48
CA THR A 38 -13.06 0.89 -12.06
C THR A 38 -13.65 2.26 -11.76
N ARG A 39 -14.75 2.24 -11.01
CA ARG A 39 -15.39 3.44 -10.45
C ARG A 39 -15.27 3.41 -8.94
N PHE A 40 -14.75 4.48 -8.39
CA PHE A 40 -14.61 4.66 -6.95
C PHE A 40 -15.67 5.64 -6.42
N GLY A 41 -16.01 5.55 -5.15
CA GLY A 41 -16.96 6.49 -4.52
C GLY A 41 -17.06 6.30 -3.01
N MET A 42 -17.19 7.43 -2.32
CA MET A 42 -17.52 7.48 -0.89
C MET A 42 -18.93 8.06 -0.76
N LEU A 43 -19.93 7.19 -0.86
CA LEU A 43 -21.33 7.57 -1.07
C LEU A 43 -22.09 7.83 0.24
N GLU A 44 -21.46 7.64 1.40
CA GLU A 44 -22.08 7.69 2.73
C GLU A 44 -22.74 9.03 3.01
N VAL A 45 -22.08 10.14 2.62
CA VAL A 45 -22.60 11.48 2.87
C VAL A 45 -23.96 11.74 2.18
N ARG A 46 -24.19 11.07 1.04
CA ARG A 46 -25.49 11.11 0.33
C ARG A 46 -26.57 10.25 0.98
N ARG A 47 -26.23 9.49 2.02
CA ARG A 47 -27.14 8.61 2.77
C ARG A 47 -27.28 9.03 4.24
N GLY A 48 -26.87 10.26 4.58
CA GLY A 48 -26.94 10.76 5.95
C GLY A 48 -25.91 10.17 6.90
N PHE A 49 -24.81 9.62 6.36
CA PHE A 49 -23.75 8.95 7.11
C PHE A 49 -22.38 9.48 6.70
N PHE A 50 -21.32 9.02 7.33
CA PHE A 50 -19.94 9.34 6.94
C PHE A 50 -19.04 8.09 7.01
N PRO A 51 -17.92 8.04 6.29
CA PRO A 51 -17.01 6.89 6.30
C PRO A 51 -16.44 6.63 7.69
N CYS A 52 -16.61 5.40 8.21
CA CYS A 52 -16.16 5.02 9.54
C CYS A 52 -15.04 3.98 9.57
N GLY A 53 -14.65 3.42 8.43
CA GLY A 53 -13.55 2.45 8.31
C GLY A 53 -12.17 3.09 8.08
N GLY A 54 -12.07 4.43 8.13
CA GLY A 54 -10.82 5.18 8.13
C GLY A 54 -10.54 5.98 6.85
N ALA A 55 -11.47 6.07 5.89
CA ALA A 55 -11.27 6.87 4.69
C ALA A 55 -11.05 8.36 5.01
N THR A 56 -11.76 8.90 6.01
CA THR A 56 -11.58 10.29 6.45
C THR A 56 -10.15 10.61 6.91
N LEU A 57 -9.40 9.60 7.35
CA LEU A 57 -8.03 9.73 7.85
C LEU A 57 -6.98 9.41 6.78
N ARG A 58 -7.23 8.36 5.96
CA ARG A 58 -6.25 7.83 5.01
C ARG A 58 -6.36 8.46 3.63
N LEU A 59 -7.56 8.67 3.12
CA LEU A 59 -7.74 9.23 1.78
C LEU A 59 -7.05 10.58 1.59
N PRO A 60 -7.09 11.53 2.59
CA PRO A 60 -6.33 12.78 2.50
C PRO A 60 -4.81 12.60 2.44
N LYS A 61 -4.27 11.54 3.02
CA LYS A 61 -2.84 11.24 2.98
C LYS A 61 -2.43 10.68 1.61
N GLU A 62 -3.27 9.85 1.01
CA GLU A 62 -2.99 9.18 -0.25
C GLU A 62 -3.14 10.10 -1.47
N MET A 63 -4.18 10.92 -1.53
CA MET A 63 -4.48 11.73 -2.71
C MET A 63 -4.43 13.25 -2.47
N GLY A 64 -3.97 13.66 -1.28
CA GLY A 64 -3.95 15.04 -0.84
C GLY A 64 -5.32 15.52 -0.35
N ARG A 65 -5.29 16.40 0.67
CA ARG A 65 -6.49 16.81 1.39
C ARG A 65 -7.58 17.41 0.49
N ALA A 66 -7.22 18.28 -0.45
CA ALA A 66 -8.21 18.94 -1.30
C ALA A 66 -8.95 17.96 -2.23
N ASN A 67 -8.22 17.05 -2.87
CA ASN A 67 -8.81 16.01 -3.71
C ASN A 67 -9.70 15.07 -2.88
N ALA A 68 -9.22 14.62 -1.72
CA ALA A 68 -9.98 13.74 -0.85
C ALA A 68 -11.30 14.43 -0.37
N MET A 69 -11.22 15.69 0.08
CA MET A 69 -12.42 16.43 0.54
C MET A 69 -13.44 16.63 -0.59
N ARG A 70 -12.98 16.84 -1.84
CA ARG A 70 -13.91 16.92 -2.97
C ARG A 70 -14.83 15.70 -3.01
N TYR A 71 -14.30 14.49 -2.90
CA TYR A 71 -15.11 13.27 -2.99
C TYR A 71 -15.81 12.89 -1.68
N LEU A 72 -15.15 13.09 -0.54
CA LEU A 72 -15.74 12.80 0.77
C LEU A 72 -16.95 13.67 1.09
N LEU A 73 -16.91 14.95 0.69
CA LEU A 73 -17.99 15.91 1.01
C LEU A 73 -19.12 15.89 -0.01
N THR A 74 -18.85 15.58 -1.27
CA THR A 74 -19.88 15.54 -2.33
C THR A 74 -20.50 14.17 -2.50
N GLY A 75 -19.75 13.10 -2.18
CA GLY A 75 -20.12 11.73 -2.51
C GLY A 75 -20.05 11.45 -4.01
N ASP A 76 -19.30 12.25 -4.78
CA ASP A 76 -19.13 12.02 -6.20
C ASP A 76 -18.28 10.79 -6.47
N GLU A 77 -18.55 10.15 -7.59
CA GLU A 77 -17.71 9.06 -8.10
C GLU A 77 -16.49 9.63 -8.81
N TRP A 78 -15.42 8.81 -8.85
CA TRP A 78 -14.24 9.11 -9.67
C TRP A 78 -13.73 7.86 -10.41
N THR A 79 -13.00 8.08 -11.49
CA THR A 79 -12.49 7.04 -12.37
C THR A 79 -11.16 6.46 -11.90
N ALA A 80 -10.75 5.33 -12.49
CA ALA A 80 -9.42 4.75 -12.30
C ALA A 80 -8.30 5.71 -12.74
N GLU A 81 -8.51 6.47 -13.80
CA GLU A 81 -7.57 7.49 -14.28
C GLU A 81 -7.36 8.60 -13.24
N GLU A 82 -8.45 9.12 -12.67
CA GLU A 82 -8.38 10.11 -11.61
C GLU A 82 -7.73 9.55 -10.34
N ALA A 83 -8.03 8.30 -9.99
CA ALA A 83 -7.37 7.61 -8.88
C ALA A 83 -5.86 7.49 -9.10
N TYR A 84 -5.42 7.21 -10.33
CA TYR A 84 -4.00 7.17 -10.72
C TYR A 84 -3.37 8.57 -10.67
N ARG A 85 -4.04 9.57 -11.26
CA ARG A 85 -3.57 10.97 -11.26
C ARG A 85 -3.35 11.52 -9.85
N THR A 86 -4.20 11.13 -8.91
CA THR A 86 -4.12 11.59 -7.51
C THR A 86 -3.23 10.74 -6.62
N GLY A 87 -2.66 9.64 -7.15
CA GLY A 87 -1.80 8.72 -6.41
C GLY A 87 -2.53 7.67 -5.58
N LEU A 88 -3.87 7.62 -5.64
CA LEU A 88 -4.65 6.64 -4.88
C LEU A 88 -4.39 5.21 -5.35
N VAL A 89 -4.18 4.99 -6.65
CA VAL A 89 -3.71 3.72 -7.20
C VAL A 89 -2.40 3.92 -7.94
N GLN A 90 -1.53 2.91 -7.93
CA GLN A 90 -0.20 2.99 -8.52
C GLN A 90 -0.14 2.43 -9.93
N TYR A 91 -1.15 1.66 -10.34
CA TYR A 91 -1.26 1.08 -11.68
C TYR A 91 -2.71 1.07 -12.14
N VAL A 92 -2.89 1.35 -13.44
CA VAL A 92 -4.15 1.12 -14.15
C VAL A 92 -3.88 0.14 -15.28
N THR A 93 -4.75 -0.85 -15.42
CA THR A 93 -4.66 -1.90 -16.43
C THR A 93 -5.95 -1.98 -17.25
N GLU A 94 -5.91 -2.73 -18.34
CA GLU A 94 -7.14 -3.13 -19.01
C GLU A 94 -8.04 -3.97 -18.08
N PRO A 95 -9.37 -3.95 -18.29
CA PRO A 95 -10.29 -4.78 -17.54
C PRO A 95 -9.91 -6.26 -17.59
N GLY A 96 -9.95 -6.94 -16.45
CA GLY A 96 -9.54 -8.34 -16.31
C GLY A 96 -8.04 -8.56 -16.10
N LYS A 97 -7.18 -7.54 -16.25
CA LYS A 97 -5.71 -7.66 -16.12
C LYS A 97 -5.14 -7.19 -14.78
N GLN A 98 -5.95 -6.57 -13.92
CA GLN A 98 -5.52 -6.03 -12.63
C GLN A 98 -4.97 -7.09 -11.68
N LEU A 99 -5.55 -8.29 -11.67
CA LEU A 99 -5.05 -9.39 -10.84
C LEU A 99 -3.71 -9.92 -11.32
N GLU A 100 -3.53 -10.07 -12.64
CA GLU A 100 -2.27 -10.49 -13.24
C GLU A 100 -1.14 -9.52 -12.87
N LYS A 101 -1.40 -8.21 -12.98
CA LYS A 101 -0.46 -7.16 -12.58
C LYS A 101 -0.15 -7.19 -11.09
N ALA A 102 -1.15 -7.36 -10.24
CA ALA A 102 -0.95 -7.49 -8.80
C ALA A 102 -0.09 -8.71 -8.44
N LEU A 103 -0.31 -9.85 -9.09
CA LEU A 103 0.50 -11.06 -8.91
C LEU A 103 1.95 -10.89 -9.41
N GLU A 104 2.16 -10.17 -10.50
CA GLU A 104 3.50 -9.79 -10.97
C GLU A 104 4.25 -9.02 -9.89
N LEU A 105 3.61 -7.99 -9.33
CA LEU A 105 4.18 -7.16 -8.25
C LEU A 105 4.45 -8.00 -6.99
N ALA A 106 3.52 -8.89 -6.62
CA ALA A 106 3.68 -9.78 -5.48
C ALA A 106 4.88 -10.72 -5.64
N ARG A 107 5.09 -11.28 -6.84
CA ARG A 107 6.28 -12.11 -7.13
C ARG A 107 7.56 -11.30 -7.01
N ARG A 108 7.59 -10.06 -7.52
CA ARG A 108 8.74 -9.16 -7.37
C ARG A 108 9.06 -8.87 -5.90
N VAL A 109 8.03 -8.61 -5.09
CA VAL A 109 8.20 -8.42 -3.64
C VAL A 109 8.71 -9.71 -2.98
N ALA A 110 8.22 -10.88 -3.40
CA ALA A 110 8.62 -12.17 -2.85
C ALA A 110 10.09 -12.54 -3.15
N THR A 111 10.72 -11.93 -4.15
CA THR A 111 12.17 -12.10 -4.44
C THR A 111 13.05 -11.13 -3.65
N ALA A 112 12.49 -10.18 -2.90
CA ALA A 112 13.25 -9.27 -2.07
C ALA A 112 13.57 -9.87 -0.69
N ALA A 113 14.63 -9.36 -0.05
CA ALA A 113 15.05 -9.82 1.28
C ALA A 113 13.93 -9.68 2.32
N PRO A 114 13.44 -10.76 2.94
CA PRO A 114 12.25 -10.73 3.80
C PRO A 114 12.38 -9.82 5.03
N LEU A 115 13.57 -9.74 5.63
CA LEU A 115 13.82 -8.81 6.75
C LEU A 115 13.73 -7.36 6.30
N GLY A 116 14.29 -7.03 5.12
CA GLY A 116 14.20 -5.69 4.54
C GLY A 116 12.74 -5.27 4.31
N VAL A 117 11.96 -6.14 3.66
CA VAL A 117 10.53 -5.90 3.40
C VAL A 117 9.75 -5.67 4.70
N ARG A 118 9.98 -6.52 5.73
CA ARG A 118 9.31 -6.37 7.04
C ARG A 118 9.68 -5.07 7.74
N ASN A 119 10.95 -4.66 7.70
CA ASN A 119 11.41 -3.44 8.34
C ASN A 119 10.89 -2.18 7.61
N ILE A 120 10.79 -2.20 6.28
CA ILE A 120 10.14 -1.13 5.52
C ILE A 120 8.70 -0.95 6.00
N LEU A 121 7.91 -2.03 6.06
CA LEU A 121 6.52 -1.96 6.53
C LEU A 121 6.41 -1.51 7.99
N LYS A 122 7.25 -2.07 8.88
CA LYS A 122 7.29 -1.70 10.29
C LYS A 122 7.55 -0.20 10.44
N ASN A 123 8.63 0.28 9.82
CA ASN A 123 9.07 1.66 9.98
C ASN A 123 8.08 2.66 9.38
N SER A 124 7.59 2.41 8.14
CA SER A 124 6.58 3.25 7.50
C SER A 124 5.28 3.34 8.32
N ARG A 125 4.78 2.20 8.83
CA ARG A 125 3.57 2.17 9.66
C ARG A 125 3.76 2.83 11.02
N THR A 126 4.95 2.70 11.61
CA THR A 126 5.28 3.42 12.85
C THR A 126 5.29 4.92 12.62
N ALA A 127 5.88 5.38 11.51
CA ALA A 127 5.87 6.80 11.15
C ALA A 127 4.45 7.33 10.93
N GLU A 128 3.61 6.54 10.28
CA GLU A 128 2.21 6.93 10.04
C GLU A 128 1.39 7.05 11.31
N LEU A 129 1.59 6.15 12.28
CA LEU A 129 0.77 6.06 13.49
C LEU A 129 1.29 6.91 14.64
N LEU A 130 2.61 6.94 14.83
CA LEU A 130 3.28 7.50 16.00
C LEU A 130 4.18 8.70 15.63
N GLY A 131 4.29 9.00 14.34
CA GLY A 131 5.13 10.08 13.81
C GLY A 131 6.59 9.65 13.54
N GLU A 132 7.27 10.45 12.71
CA GLU A 132 8.65 10.17 12.27
C GLU A 132 9.65 10.04 13.44
N LYS A 133 9.46 10.80 14.52
CA LYS A 133 10.35 10.73 15.69
C LYS A 133 10.36 9.34 16.30
N ALA A 134 9.18 8.71 16.43
CA ALA A 134 9.07 7.35 16.94
C ALA A 134 9.69 6.33 15.98
N ALA A 135 9.41 6.46 14.68
CA ALA A 135 9.97 5.58 13.66
C ALA A 135 11.50 5.61 13.60
N ARG A 136 12.10 6.78 13.81
CA ARG A 136 13.58 6.96 13.80
C ARG A 136 14.29 6.28 15.00
N GLN A 137 13.61 6.09 16.12
CA GLN A 137 14.22 5.48 17.31
C GLN A 137 14.70 4.05 17.04
N ASP A 138 13.94 3.28 16.26
CA ASP A 138 14.22 1.86 16.02
C ASP A 138 15.10 1.61 14.78
N ILE A 139 15.27 2.60 13.87
CA ILE A 139 15.95 2.41 12.58
C ILE A 139 17.35 1.80 12.75
N PHE A 140 18.17 2.35 13.64
CA PHE A 140 19.55 1.87 13.82
C PHE A 140 19.60 0.45 14.38
N GLN A 141 18.67 0.09 15.26
CA GLN A 141 18.57 -1.27 15.80
C GLN A 141 18.13 -2.24 14.71
N ASP A 142 17.12 -1.88 13.92
CA ASP A 142 16.63 -2.68 12.79
C ASP A 142 17.73 -2.86 11.72
N VAL A 143 18.48 -1.80 11.39
CA VAL A 143 19.64 -1.88 10.47
C VAL A 143 20.72 -2.82 11.02
N ALA A 144 21.07 -2.70 12.31
CA ALA A 144 22.07 -3.57 12.92
C ALA A 144 21.66 -5.05 12.88
N GLN A 145 20.38 -5.35 12.97
CA GLN A 145 19.85 -6.71 12.82
C GLN A 145 19.98 -7.19 11.36
N VAL A 146 19.58 -6.36 10.38
CA VAL A 146 19.69 -6.70 8.95
C VAL A 146 21.14 -6.93 8.56
N MET A 147 22.07 -6.08 9.00
CA MET A 147 23.50 -6.19 8.70
C MET A 147 24.14 -7.51 9.15
N LYS A 148 23.55 -8.18 10.16
CA LYS A 148 24.02 -9.49 10.66
C LYS A 148 23.32 -10.68 10.00
N SER A 149 22.36 -10.43 9.10
CA SER A 149 21.58 -11.50 8.47
C SER A 149 22.35 -12.22 7.35
N GLU A 150 21.98 -13.48 7.11
CA GLU A 150 22.48 -14.23 5.95
C GLU A 150 22.06 -13.57 4.63
N ASP A 151 20.86 -12.98 4.58
CA ASP A 151 20.35 -12.27 3.41
C ASP A 151 21.20 -11.05 3.05
N MET A 152 21.74 -10.32 4.02
CA MET A 152 22.67 -9.21 3.75
C MET A 152 23.97 -9.72 3.11
N ARG A 153 24.51 -10.85 3.61
CA ARG A 153 25.68 -11.49 3.01
C ARG A 153 25.39 -11.99 1.60
N GLU A 154 24.26 -12.65 1.39
CA GLU A 154 23.83 -13.11 0.08
C GLU A 154 23.65 -11.93 -0.90
N GLY A 155 23.03 -10.84 -0.45
CA GLY A 155 22.88 -9.63 -1.25
C GLY A 155 24.20 -9.07 -1.75
N LEU A 156 25.22 -9.01 -0.89
CA LEU A 156 26.57 -8.56 -1.26
C LEU A 156 27.25 -9.53 -2.23
N LEU A 157 27.21 -10.83 -1.94
CA LEU A 157 27.81 -11.85 -2.80
C LEU A 157 27.17 -11.89 -4.18
N SER A 158 25.84 -11.87 -4.26
CA SER A 158 25.12 -11.89 -5.52
C SER A 158 25.44 -10.67 -6.39
N PHE A 159 25.64 -9.49 -5.77
CA PHE A 159 26.05 -8.27 -6.48
C PHE A 159 27.46 -8.41 -7.08
N ILE A 160 28.43 -8.93 -6.29
CA ILE A 160 29.80 -9.16 -6.76
C ILE A 160 29.84 -10.19 -7.89
N GLU A 161 29.08 -11.28 -7.74
CA GLU A 161 28.99 -12.38 -8.68
C GLU A 161 28.09 -12.12 -9.88
N ARG A 162 27.40 -10.96 -9.93
CA ARG A 162 26.45 -10.55 -10.99
C ARG A 162 25.36 -11.58 -11.26
N ARG A 163 24.83 -12.19 -10.23
CA ARG A 163 23.71 -13.13 -10.27
C ARG A 163 22.51 -12.63 -9.47
N ASN A 164 21.37 -13.27 -9.62
CA ASN A 164 20.23 -13.01 -8.76
C ASN A 164 20.49 -13.53 -7.35
N ALA A 165 20.10 -12.73 -6.35
CA ALA A 165 20.15 -13.14 -4.95
C ALA A 165 19.05 -14.16 -4.64
N VAL A 166 19.33 -15.08 -3.70
CA VAL A 166 18.36 -16.06 -3.18
C VAL A 166 18.24 -15.86 -1.68
N PHE A 167 17.25 -15.09 -1.27
CA PHE A 167 17.01 -14.77 0.13
C PHE A 167 16.21 -15.85 0.85
N LYS A 168 16.51 -16.07 2.13
CA LYS A 168 15.88 -17.11 2.95
C LYS A 168 15.07 -16.53 4.13
N GLY A 169 15.33 -15.29 4.55
CA GLY A 169 14.67 -14.61 5.66
C GLY A 169 15.41 -14.73 6.99
#